data_d385fc131ec80f11231aa5e5b738eb30
#
_entry.id   d385fc131ec80f11231aa5e5b738eb30
#
_cell.length_a   1.000
_cell.length_b   1.000
_cell.length_c   1.000
_cell.angle_alpha   90.00
_cell.angle_beta   90.00
_cell.angle_gamma   90.00
#
_symmetry.space_group_name_H-M   'P 1'
#
loop_
_entity.id
_entity.type
_entity.pdbx_description
1 polymer ?
#
loop_
_entity_poly.entity_id
_entity_poly.type
_entity_poly.pdbx_seq_one_letter_code
_entity_poly.pdbx_strand_id
1 'polypeptide(L)'
;VINTLWYQMTGNLRYRLLALTFFPLLLVLPGVVLLAYLWSNEVSYRQLLMKANTDLAVAHEAFSATRDQYLVRLSLAAGGDRFRHELMALDRPDTHSASQDRDRLLETLRTSTGFDFVRLLDTDGCPIPNAGSCDYPDSPLIQRAKTSGPVSGVEIFSAQTLRILDPALAERARVALIPTDHSVQTRKTIEDRGMVLHFIYPLRDESGRLVAFLTAGLLMNGDLEFVDQISSTVYGPGSLPDGSIGTVTLFLDDVRISTNVEHPDTPLQRALGTRVSAQVRHQVLDEGERWLDRAFVVSDWYISAYEPVMDVNGKRVGMLYAGFLEAP
;
A
#
# COMPACT_ATOMS: atom_id res chain seq x y z
N VAL A 1 -24.41 56.20 -33.75
CA VAL A 1 -24.68 54.82 -34.24
C VAL A 1 -25.66 54.09 -33.29
N ILE A 2 -25.50 54.15 -31.95
CA ILE A 2 -26.37 53.48 -30.98
C ILE A 2 -27.77 54.11 -30.95
N ASN A 3 -27.91 55.45 -31.04
CA ASN A 3 -29.20 56.14 -31.05
C ASN A 3 -30.02 55.88 -32.33
N THR A 4 -29.39 55.68 -33.49
CA THR A 4 -30.08 55.39 -34.74
C THR A 4 -30.65 53.96 -34.80
N LEU A 5 -29.96 53.01 -34.23
CA LEU A 5 -30.42 51.64 -34.06
C LEU A 5 -31.66 51.57 -33.11
N TRP A 6 -31.63 52.36 -32.02
CA TRP A 6 -32.73 52.44 -31.08
C TRP A 6 -34.01 52.98 -31.71
N TYR A 7 -33.92 53.98 -32.58
CA TYR A 7 -35.07 54.58 -33.25
C TYR A 7 -35.67 53.71 -34.36
N GLN A 8 -34.85 52.90 -35.05
CA GLN A 8 -35.35 51.91 -36.00
C GLN A 8 -36.02 50.72 -35.36
N MET A 9 -35.54 50.30 -34.18
CA MET A 9 -36.17 49.19 -33.42
C MET A 9 -37.55 49.60 -32.80
N THR A 10 -37.79 50.89 -32.53
CA THR A 10 -39.06 51.33 -31.96
C THR A 10 -40.16 51.60 -32.98
N GLY A 11 -39.85 51.72 -34.27
CA GLY A 11 -40.80 52.09 -35.35
C GLY A 11 -41.50 50.95 -36.03
N ASN A 12 -40.97 49.73 -36.01
CA ASN A 12 -41.54 48.59 -36.69
C ASN A 12 -42.00 47.48 -35.74
N LEU A 13 -43.27 47.14 -35.80
CA LEU A 13 -43.94 46.09 -34.97
C LEU A 13 -43.15 44.73 -34.99
N ARG A 14 -42.54 44.41 -36.13
CA ARG A 14 -41.72 43.19 -36.33
C ARG A 14 -40.46 43.18 -35.43
N TYR A 15 -39.76 44.30 -35.27
CA TYR A 15 -38.56 44.38 -34.45
C TYR A 15 -38.91 44.38 -32.97
N ARG A 16 -40.05 44.91 -32.57
CA ARG A 16 -40.56 44.83 -31.17
C ARG A 16 -40.91 43.39 -30.78
N LEU A 17 -41.56 42.65 -31.66
CA LEU A 17 -41.92 41.26 -31.44
C LEU A 17 -40.64 40.37 -31.40
N LEU A 18 -39.69 40.63 -32.34
CA LEU A 18 -38.37 39.93 -32.30
C LEU A 18 -37.61 40.25 -31.01
N ALA A 19 -37.53 41.50 -30.61
CA ALA A 19 -36.82 41.90 -29.38
C ALA A 19 -37.49 41.28 -28.15
N LEU A 20 -38.84 41.22 -28.09
CA LEU A 20 -39.57 40.64 -26.98
C LEU A 20 -39.37 39.13 -26.85
N THR A 21 -39.14 38.43 -27.96
CA THR A 21 -38.89 36.99 -27.95
C THR A 21 -37.41 36.61 -27.81
N PHE A 22 -36.49 37.35 -28.49
CA PHE A 22 -35.08 37.07 -28.46
C PHE A 22 -34.34 37.59 -27.23
N PHE A 23 -34.80 38.71 -26.63
CA PHE A 23 -34.13 39.29 -25.46
C PHE A 23 -34.18 38.40 -24.23
N PRO A 24 -35.31 37.82 -23.82
CA PRO A 24 -35.35 36.86 -22.72
C PRO A 24 -34.57 35.59 -23.07
N LEU A 25 -34.65 35.10 -24.32
CA LEU A 25 -33.91 33.90 -24.75
C LEU A 25 -32.39 34.13 -24.67
N LEU A 26 -31.90 35.31 -25.10
CA LEU A 26 -30.50 35.68 -25.08
C LEU A 26 -29.97 35.87 -23.66
N LEU A 27 -30.84 36.13 -22.69
CA LEU A 27 -30.50 36.28 -21.27
C LEU A 27 -30.58 34.94 -20.51
N VAL A 28 -31.57 34.11 -20.82
CA VAL A 28 -31.81 32.82 -20.15
C VAL A 28 -30.85 31.72 -20.66
N LEU A 29 -30.60 31.67 -21.98
CA LEU A 29 -29.79 30.60 -22.59
C LEU A 29 -28.37 30.52 -22.02
N PRO A 30 -27.59 31.62 -21.87
CA PRO A 30 -26.28 31.58 -21.25
C PRO A 30 -26.33 31.11 -19.78
N GLY A 31 -27.38 31.51 -19.06
CA GLY A 31 -27.58 31.08 -17.65
C GLY A 31 -27.82 29.57 -17.54
N VAL A 32 -28.63 29.01 -18.43
CA VAL A 32 -28.87 27.56 -18.48
C VAL A 32 -27.62 26.80 -18.89
N VAL A 33 -26.89 27.29 -19.90
CA VAL A 33 -25.62 26.66 -20.33
C VAL A 33 -24.58 26.71 -19.20
N LEU A 34 -24.46 27.83 -18.49
CA LEU A 34 -23.54 27.96 -17.37
C LEU A 34 -23.93 26.98 -16.22
N LEU A 35 -25.21 26.93 -15.88
CA LEU A 35 -25.72 25.98 -14.87
C LEU A 35 -25.48 24.53 -15.27
N ALA A 36 -25.75 24.16 -16.51
CA ALA A 36 -25.49 22.82 -17.04
C ALA A 36 -24.00 22.47 -17.02
N TYR A 37 -23.14 23.42 -17.36
CA TYR A 37 -21.68 23.27 -17.29
C TYR A 37 -21.20 23.05 -15.85
N LEU A 38 -21.63 23.88 -14.91
CA LEU A 38 -21.27 23.75 -13.48
C LEU A 38 -21.76 22.40 -12.91
N TRP A 39 -22.99 22.02 -13.22
CA TRP A 39 -23.57 20.77 -12.79
C TRP A 39 -22.86 19.54 -13.40
N SER A 40 -22.56 19.59 -14.69
CA SER A 40 -21.83 18.51 -15.39
C SER A 40 -20.44 18.32 -14.79
N ASN A 41 -19.73 19.42 -14.49
CA ASN A 41 -18.40 19.35 -13.89
C ASN A 41 -18.43 18.74 -12.49
N GLU A 42 -19.37 19.11 -11.65
CA GLU A 42 -19.56 18.56 -10.30
C GLU A 42 -19.88 17.06 -10.34
N VAL A 43 -20.77 16.64 -11.25
CA VAL A 43 -21.14 15.21 -11.40
C VAL A 43 -19.94 14.40 -11.88
N SER A 44 -19.19 14.91 -12.86
CA SER A 44 -17.99 14.24 -13.38
C SER A 44 -16.94 14.07 -12.29
N TYR A 45 -16.67 15.11 -11.50
CA TYR A 45 -15.71 15.04 -10.41
C TYR A 45 -16.10 14.00 -9.35
N ARG A 46 -17.37 13.96 -8.94
CA ARG A 46 -17.88 12.94 -8.00
C ARG A 46 -17.73 11.52 -8.54
N GLN A 47 -17.90 11.31 -9.84
CA GLN A 47 -17.69 10.00 -10.45
C GLN A 47 -16.21 9.58 -10.38
N LEU A 48 -15.27 10.50 -10.61
CA LEU A 48 -13.84 10.23 -10.46
C LEU A 48 -13.48 9.87 -9.02
N LEU A 49 -14.03 10.58 -8.04
CA LEU A 49 -13.82 10.25 -6.63
C LEU A 49 -14.40 8.87 -6.26
N MET A 50 -15.61 8.55 -6.72
CA MET A 50 -16.20 7.21 -6.50
C MET A 50 -15.32 6.12 -7.11
N LYS A 51 -14.76 6.35 -8.29
CA LYS A 51 -13.82 5.43 -8.92
C LYS A 51 -12.57 5.25 -8.06
N ALA A 52 -11.91 6.34 -7.63
CA ALA A 52 -10.72 6.27 -6.79
C ALA A 52 -10.98 5.51 -5.47
N ASN A 53 -12.14 5.71 -4.86
CA ASN A 53 -12.54 4.96 -3.67
C ASN A 53 -12.72 3.46 -3.93
N THR A 54 -13.28 3.11 -5.08
CA THR A 54 -13.41 1.71 -5.52
C THR A 54 -12.04 1.10 -5.82
N ASP A 55 -11.18 1.84 -6.51
CA ASP A 55 -9.82 1.43 -6.83
C ASP A 55 -9.01 1.14 -5.55
N LEU A 56 -9.13 2.01 -4.53
CA LEU A 56 -8.51 1.79 -3.22
C LEU A 56 -9.06 0.53 -2.52
N ALA A 57 -10.38 0.30 -2.60
CA ALA A 57 -10.98 -0.90 -2.02
C ALA A 57 -10.47 -2.19 -2.70
N VAL A 58 -10.29 -2.17 -4.03
CA VAL A 58 -9.68 -3.28 -4.77
C VAL A 58 -8.21 -3.47 -4.38
N ALA A 59 -7.46 -2.38 -4.22
CA ALA A 59 -6.07 -2.44 -3.77
C ALA A 59 -5.95 -3.02 -2.35
N HIS A 60 -6.85 -2.64 -1.44
CA HIS A 60 -6.94 -3.20 -0.08
C HIS A 60 -7.20 -4.71 -0.10
N GLU A 61 -8.17 -5.13 -0.90
CA GLU A 61 -8.51 -6.56 -1.04
C GLU A 61 -7.34 -7.35 -1.63
N ALA A 62 -6.66 -6.82 -2.64
CA ALA A 62 -5.49 -7.44 -3.24
C ALA A 62 -4.32 -7.56 -2.24
N PHE A 63 -4.10 -6.51 -1.42
CA PHE A 63 -3.11 -6.55 -0.32
C PHE A 63 -3.46 -7.65 0.70
N SER A 64 -4.71 -7.71 1.13
CA SER A 64 -5.19 -8.70 2.10
C SER A 64 -5.15 -10.11 1.54
N ALA A 65 -5.59 -10.31 0.29
CA ALA A 65 -5.54 -11.60 -0.40
C ALA A 65 -4.11 -12.13 -0.55
N THR A 66 -3.14 -11.26 -0.86
CA THR A 66 -1.73 -11.64 -0.92
C THR A 66 -1.24 -12.13 0.44
N ARG A 67 -1.52 -11.39 1.52
CA ARG A 67 -1.17 -11.81 2.88
C ARG A 67 -1.78 -13.18 3.21
N ASP A 68 -3.05 -13.38 2.93
CA ASP A 68 -3.75 -14.63 3.24
C ASP A 68 -3.24 -15.80 2.39
N GLN A 69 -2.88 -15.56 1.13
CA GLN A 69 -2.26 -16.53 0.25
C GLN A 69 -0.91 -17.02 0.80
N TYR A 70 -0.07 -16.10 1.29
CA TYR A 70 1.21 -16.45 1.87
C TYR A 70 1.05 -17.19 3.21
N LEU A 71 0.04 -16.85 4.03
CA LEU A 71 -0.28 -17.61 5.24
C LEU A 71 -0.68 -19.05 4.90
N VAL A 72 -1.49 -19.24 3.86
CA VAL A 72 -1.85 -20.59 3.36
C VAL A 72 -0.62 -21.34 2.85
N ARG A 73 0.26 -20.67 2.06
CA ARG A 73 1.52 -21.30 1.59
C ARG A 73 2.38 -21.77 2.76
N LEU A 74 2.58 -20.93 3.77
CA LEU A 74 3.33 -21.31 4.98
C LEU A 74 2.67 -22.49 5.69
N SER A 75 1.35 -22.44 5.85
CA SER A 75 0.58 -23.47 6.55
C SER A 75 0.65 -24.82 5.84
N LEU A 76 0.57 -24.84 4.51
CA LEU A 76 0.69 -26.07 3.72
C LEU A 76 2.12 -26.64 3.79
N ALA A 77 3.12 -25.79 3.70
CA ALA A 77 4.51 -26.21 3.75
C ALA A 77 4.91 -26.73 5.15
N ALA A 78 4.52 -26.02 6.21
CA ALA A 78 4.83 -26.35 7.60
C ALA A 78 3.94 -27.49 8.15
N GLY A 79 2.70 -27.59 7.68
CA GLY A 79 1.72 -28.61 8.11
C GLY A 79 1.95 -29.99 7.49
N GLY A 80 2.79 -30.09 6.46
CA GLY A 80 3.11 -31.38 5.82
C GLY A 80 3.84 -32.33 6.75
N ASP A 81 3.43 -33.62 6.76
CA ASP A 81 4.04 -34.65 7.60
C ASP A 81 5.54 -34.79 7.34
N ARG A 82 5.94 -34.65 6.08
CA ARG A 82 7.35 -34.71 5.69
C ARG A 82 8.18 -33.58 6.36
N PHE A 83 7.73 -32.34 6.31
CA PHE A 83 8.44 -31.22 6.94
C PHE A 83 8.55 -31.42 8.46
N ARG A 84 7.43 -31.80 9.11
CA ARG A 84 7.41 -32.09 10.55
C ARG A 84 8.35 -33.22 10.91
N HIS A 85 8.32 -34.32 10.15
CA HIS A 85 9.17 -35.49 10.41
C HIS A 85 10.66 -35.15 10.22
N GLU A 86 11.01 -34.43 9.14
CA GLU A 86 12.39 -33.96 8.91
C GLU A 86 12.84 -33.02 10.03
N LEU A 87 12.00 -32.05 10.44
CA LEU A 87 12.32 -31.10 11.51
C LEU A 87 12.50 -31.80 12.88
N MET A 88 11.61 -32.72 13.24
CA MET A 88 11.71 -33.48 14.50
C MET A 88 12.88 -34.48 14.51
N ALA A 89 13.27 -35.00 13.36
CA ALA A 89 14.45 -35.86 13.25
C ALA A 89 15.76 -35.06 13.49
N LEU A 90 15.74 -33.76 13.32
CA LEU A 90 16.85 -32.83 13.55
C LEU A 90 16.90 -32.31 15.01
N ASP A 91 15.89 -32.61 15.83
CA ASP A 91 15.81 -32.25 17.27
C ASP A 91 16.73 -33.15 18.14
N ARG A 92 17.84 -33.56 17.58
CA ARG A 92 18.90 -34.26 18.32
C ARG A 92 19.83 -33.26 18.96
N PRO A 93 20.41 -33.54 20.14
CA PRO A 93 21.29 -32.62 20.82
C PRO A 93 22.44 -32.21 19.90
N ASP A 94 22.58 -30.91 19.75
CA ASP A 94 23.55 -30.10 19.01
C ASP A 94 24.79 -30.82 18.44
N THR A 95 24.61 -31.55 17.37
CA THR A 95 25.71 -31.88 16.48
C THR A 95 25.74 -30.82 15.36
N HIS A 96 26.92 -30.39 15.00
CA HIS A 96 27.16 -29.37 13.94
C HIS A 96 26.44 -29.74 12.61
N SER A 97 26.23 -31.04 12.36
CA SER A 97 25.48 -31.53 11.19
C SER A 97 23.95 -31.26 11.30
N ALA A 98 23.35 -31.40 12.48
CA ALA A 98 21.91 -31.19 12.66
C ALA A 98 21.52 -29.71 12.46
N SER A 99 22.38 -28.77 12.88
CA SER A 99 22.15 -27.35 12.62
C SER A 99 22.22 -27.00 11.12
N GLN A 100 23.20 -27.56 10.40
CA GLN A 100 23.33 -27.33 8.94
C GLN A 100 22.16 -27.92 8.15
N ASP A 101 21.68 -29.10 8.52
CA ASP A 101 20.55 -29.74 7.84
C ASP A 101 19.24 -29.00 8.10
N ARG A 102 19.04 -28.46 9.31
CA ARG A 102 17.92 -27.58 9.64
C ARG A 102 17.98 -26.30 8.82
N ASP A 103 19.13 -25.64 8.74
CA ASP A 103 19.30 -24.40 7.96
C ASP A 103 19.02 -24.65 6.47
N ARG A 104 19.45 -25.79 5.92
CA ARG A 104 19.11 -26.21 4.54
C ARG A 104 17.62 -26.42 4.34
N LEU A 105 16.95 -27.04 5.32
CA LEU A 105 15.51 -27.26 5.26
C LEU A 105 14.75 -25.93 5.25
N LEU A 106 15.11 -25.00 6.14
CA LEU A 106 14.51 -23.65 6.21
C LEU A 106 14.79 -22.85 4.94
N GLU A 107 16.00 -22.94 4.38
CA GLU A 107 16.36 -22.27 3.13
C GLU A 107 15.60 -22.84 1.93
N THR A 108 15.40 -24.17 1.87
CA THR A 108 14.58 -24.82 0.86
C THR A 108 13.12 -24.36 0.97
N LEU A 109 12.60 -24.25 2.18
CA LEU A 109 11.27 -23.72 2.42
C LEU A 109 11.15 -22.26 1.98
N ARG A 110 12.10 -21.41 2.36
CA ARG A 110 12.16 -20.01 1.99
C ARG A 110 12.08 -19.82 0.47
N THR A 111 12.95 -20.53 -0.26
CA THR A 111 13.03 -20.43 -1.72
C THR A 111 11.81 -20.98 -2.44
N SER A 112 11.24 -22.10 -1.96
CA SER A 112 10.07 -22.72 -2.58
C SER A 112 8.77 -21.96 -2.33
N THR A 113 8.69 -21.21 -1.23
CA THR A 113 7.48 -20.45 -0.87
C THR A 113 7.55 -18.97 -1.24
N GLY A 114 8.76 -18.45 -1.55
CA GLY A 114 8.97 -17.05 -1.95
C GLY A 114 9.04 -16.07 -0.79
N PHE A 115 9.29 -16.53 0.45
CA PHE A 115 9.51 -15.64 1.58
C PHE A 115 10.90 -14.99 1.53
N ASP A 116 11.02 -13.81 2.07
CA ASP A 116 12.30 -13.12 2.23
C ASP A 116 13.14 -13.75 3.34
N PHE A 117 12.49 -14.20 4.40
CA PHE A 117 13.12 -14.97 5.48
C PHE A 117 12.19 -16.02 6.03
N VAL A 118 12.78 -17.11 6.55
CA VAL A 118 12.12 -18.15 7.32
C VAL A 118 13.01 -18.49 8.50
N ARG A 119 12.46 -18.57 9.71
CA ARG A 119 13.18 -18.88 10.94
C ARG A 119 12.38 -19.84 11.82
N LEU A 120 13.07 -20.61 12.65
CA LEU A 120 12.49 -21.42 13.69
C LEU A 120 12.68 -20.73 15.04
N LEU A 121 11.61 -20.63 15.83
CA LEU A 121 11.63 -20.08 17.18
C LEU A 121 11.19 -21.14 18.17
N ASP A 122 11.73 -21.09 19.38
CA ASP A 122 11.26 -21.90 20.50
C ASP A 122 9.88 -21.43 21.01
N THR A 123 9.39 -22.08 22.04
CA THR A 123 8.08 -21.76 22.67
C THR A 123 8.05 -20.40 23.36
N ASP A 124 9.20 -19.81 23.65
CA ASP A 124 9.36 -18.47 24.23
C ASP A 124 9.54 -17.39 23.16
N GLY A 125 9.69 -17.79 21.88
CA GLY A 125 9.82 -16.89 20.74
C GLY A 125 11.29 -16.54 20.41
N CYS A 126 12.25 -17.29 20.95
CA CYS A 126 13.65 -17.07 20.66
C CYS A 126 14.14 -17.96 19.50
N PRO A 127 15.08 -17.48 18.64
CA PRO A 127 15.58 -18.23 17.51
C PRO A 127 16.25 -19.56 17.93
N ILE A 128 16.04 -20.60 17.15
CA ILE A 128 16.73 -21.89 17.31
C ILE A 128 17.77 -22.04 16.17
N PRO A 129 19.07 -22.27 16.47
CA PRO A 129 19.66 -22.45 17.80
C PRO A 129 19.71 -21.13 18.57
N ASN A 130 19.45 -21.20 19.87
CA ASN A 130 19.57 -20.04 20.76
C ASN A 130 21.06 -19.75 20.99
N ALA A 131 21.56 -18.64 20.43
CA ALA A 131 22.96 -18.21 20.57
C ALA A 131 23.22 -17.48 21.92
N GLY A 132 22.33 -17.63 22.92
CA GLY A 132 22.47 -17.03 24.23
C GLY A 132 21.82 -15.65 24.38
N SER A 133 21.27 -15.09 23.28
CA SER A 133 20.44 -13.89 23.31
C SER A 133 19.17 -14.13 22.48
N CYS A 134 18.03 -13.64 22.99
CA CYS A 134 16.76 -13.69 22.28
C CYS A 134 16.64 -12.43 21.41
N ASP A 135 17.37 -12.41 20.29
CA ASP A 135 17.44 -11.24 19.40
C ASP A 135 16.32 -11.22 18.34
N TYR A 136 15.21 -11.90 18.61
CA TYR A 136 14.03 -11.84 17.75
C TYR A 136 13.04 -10.80 18.29
N PRO A 137 12.33 -10.04 17.43
CA PRO A 137 11.39 -9.03 17.90
C PRO A 137 10.28 -9.64 18.74
N ASP A 138 9.94 -9.00 19.86
CA ASP A 138 8.76 -9.35 20.64
C ASP A 138 7.50 -9.05 19.80
N SER A 139 6.95 -10.11 19.21
CA SER A 139 5.82 -10.03 18.31
C SER A 139 4.53 -10.49 18.99
N PRO A 140 3.47 -9.66 19.01
CA PRO A 140 2.15 -10.05 19.49
C PRO A 140 1.58 -11.26 18.71
N LEU A 141 2.05 -11.50 17.49
CA LEU A 141 1.63 -12.65 16.69
C LEU A 141 2.06 -13.98 17.34
N ILE A 142 3.20 -14.02 18.03
CA ILE A 142 3.66 -15.22 18.73
C ILE A 142 2.63 -15.63 19.80
N GLN A 143 2.15 -14.68 20.59
CA GLN A 143 1.15 -14.96 21.62
C GLN A 143 -0.20 -15.37 20.99
N ARG A 144 -0.60 -14.72 19.90
CA ARG A 144 -1.82 -15.11 19.17
C ARG A 144 -1.70 -16.53 18.58
N ALA A 145 -0.54 -16.86 18.00
CA ALA A 145 -0.31 -18.18 17.41
C ALA A 145 -0.40 -19.33 18.41
N LYS A 146 -0.06 -19.09 19.69
CA LYS A 146 -0.20 -20.11 20.76
C LYS A 146 -1.64 -20.62 20.89
N THR A 147 -2.62 -19.75 20.70
CA THR A 147 -4.05 -20.04 20.94
C THR A 147 -4.87 -20.17 19.68
N SER A 148 -4.57 -19.38 18.64
CA SER A 148 -5.42 -19.25 17.45
C SER A 148 -4.93 -20.04 16.24
N GLY A 149 -3.75 -20.68 16.32
CA GLY A 149 -3.13 -21.35 15.16
C GLY A 149 -2.31 -20.39 14.29
N PRO A 150 -2.17 -20.66 12.97
CA PRO A 150 -1.43 -19.79 12.06
C PRO A 150 -2.00 -18.37 12.03
N VAL A 151 -1.12 -17.38 12.12
CA VAL A 151 -1.50 -15.96 12.13
C VAL A 151 -0.55 -15.13 11.26
N SER A 152 -1.04 -14.00 10.78
CA SER A 152 -0.24 -13.04 10.02
C SER A 152 -0.64 -11.60 10.35
N GLY A 153 0.25 -10.67 10.04
CA GLY A 153 -0.03 -9.25 10.19
C GLY A 153 1.10 -8.37 9.69
N VAL A 154 0.87 -7.06 9.69
CA VAL A 154 1.88 -6.07 9.38
C VAL A 154 2.64 -5.75 10.66
N GLU A 155 3.97 -5.80 10.61
CA GLU A 155 4.86 -5.37 11.69
C GLU A 155 5.98 -4.48 11.14
N ILE A 156 6.47 -3.58 11.97
CA ILE A 156 7.58 -2.69 11.59
C ILE A 156 8.84 -3.17 12.29
N PHE A 157 9.77 -3.66 11.50
CA PHE A 157 11.07 -4.13 11.98
C PHE A 157 12.11 -3.01 11.95
N SER A 158 12.93 -2.94 13.00
CA SER A 158 14.06 -2.02 13.04
C SER A 158 15.16 -2.45 12.06
N ALA A 159 16.02 -1.52 11.66
CA ALA A 159 17.20 -1.84 10.85
C ALA A 159 18.09 -2.90 11.52
N GLN A 160 18.18 -2.90 12.85
CA GLN A 160 18.92 -3.91 13.60
C GLN A 160 18.27 -5.29 13.50
N THR A 161 16.96 -5.38 13.68
CA THR A 161 16.20 -6.64 13.52
C THR A 161 16.37 -7.22 12.12
N LEU A 162 16.21 -6.37 11.09
CA LEU A 162 16.39 -6.79 9.71
C LEU A 162 17.81 -7.30 9.45
N ARG A 163 18.84 -6.64 10.01
CA ARG A 163 20.25 -7.04 9.86
C ARG A 163 20.55 -8.38 10.54
N ILE A 164 19.90 -8.66 11.68
CA ILE A 164 20.01 -9.96 12.37
C ILE A 164 19.37 -11.06 11.53
N LEU A 165 18.23 -10.78 10.91
CA LEU A 165 17.54 -11.73 10.03
C LEU A 165 18.34 -12.00 8.75
N ASP A 166 18.71 -10.94 8.04
CA ASP A 166 19.56 -10.96 6.85
C ASP A 166 20.08 -9.53 6.57
N PRO A 167 21.38 -9.29 6.49
CA PRO A 167 21.94 -7.98 6.12
C PRO A 167 21.40 -7.42 4.80
N ALA A 168 21.07 -8.28 3.83
CA ALA A 168 20.49 -7.86 2.55
C ALA A 168 19.07 -7.27 2.71
N LEU A 169 18.29 -7.76 3.67
CA LEU A 169 16.99 -7.19 3.99
C LEU A 169 17.13 -5.79 4.60
N ALA A 170 18.09 -5.59 5.49
CA ALA A 170 18.37 -4.28 6.07
C ALA A 170 18.77 -3.25 5.01
N GLU A 171 19.55 -3.66 4.01
CA GLU A 171 19.94 -2.78 2.90
C GLU A 171 18.76 -2.50 1.96
N ARG A 172 17.95 -3.50 1.62
CA ARG A 172 16.73 -3.31 0.82
C ARG A 172 15.69 -2.43 1.52
N ALA A 173 15.58 -2.51 2.83
CA ALA A 173 14.66 -1.67 3.61
C ALA A 173 15.06 -0.19 3.59
N ARG A 174 16.30 0.09 3.31
CA ARG A 174 16.89 1.41 3.41
C ARG A 174 16.52 2.28 2.22
N VAL A 175 15.74 3.33 2.49
CA VAL A 175 15.25 4.26 1.48
C VAL A 175 15.73 5.67 1.81
N ALA A 176 16.52 6.29 0.90
CA ALA A 176 16.91 7.68 1.04
C ALA A 176 15.67 8.59 0.89
N LEU A 177 15.49 9.53 1.83
CA LEU A 177 14.39 10.47 1.75
C LEU A 177 14.71 11.56 0.72
N ILE A 178 13.76 11.79 -0.17
CA ILE A 178 13.83 12.84 -1.20
C ILE A 178 13.00 14.04 -0.70
N PRO A 179 13.55 15.27 -0.73
CA PRO A 179 12.77 16.46 -0.46
C PRO A 179 11.52 16.48 -1.36
N THR A 180 10.36 16.58 -0.75
CA THR A 180 9.07 16.55 -1.46
C THR A 180 8.26 17.77 -1.05
N ASP A 181 7.74 18.49 -2.02
CA ASP A 181 6.92 19.66 -1.80
C ASP A 181 5.67 19.32 -0.99
N HIS A 182 5.24 20.25 -0.17
CA HIS A 182 4.08 20.11 0.73
C HIS A 182 4.19 19.04 1.80
N SER A 183 5.30 18.28 1.89
CA SER A 183 5.49 17.29 2.96
C SER A 183 5.84 17.93 4.30
N VAL A 184 5.62 17.21 5.40
CA VAL A 184 6.04 17.67 6.73
C VAL A 184 7.56 17.77 6.77
N GLN A 185 8.11 18.87 7.26
CA GLN A 185 9.56 19.04 7.37
C GLN A 185 10.16 18.00 8.33
N THR A 186 11.28 17.41 7.93
CA THR A 186 12.02 16.43 8.74
C THR A 186 13.52 16.65 8.62
N ARG A 187 14.24 16.25 9.67
CA ARG A 187 15.70 16.16 9.64
C ARG A 187 16.18 14.75 9.27
N LYS A 188 15.26 13.81 9.17
CA LYS A 188 15.56 12.43 8.76
C LYS A 188 15.93 12.43 7.28
N THR A 189 17.02 11.76 6.95
CA THR A 189 17.52 11.65 5.57
C THR A 189 17.35 10.24 4.99
N ILE A 190 17.07 9.26 5.85
CA ILE A 190 16.94 7.85 5.47
C ILE A 190 15.81 7.25 6.30
N GLU A 191 14.92 6.47 5.65
CA GLU A 191 14.08 5.48 6.32
C GLU A 191 14.81 4.15 6.25
N ASP A 192 15.06 3.52 7.39
CA ASP A 192 15.80 2.26 7.52
C ASP A 192 15.00 1.16 8.24
N ARG A 193 13.78 1.48 8.67
CA ARG A 193 12.82 0.48 9.18
C ARG A 193 12.20 -0.27 8.01
N GLY A 194 11.83 -1.52 8.23
CA GLY A 194 11.10 -2.32 7.25
C GLY A 194 9.65 -2.53 7.64
N MET A 195 8.73 -2.35 6.71
CA MET A 195 7.36 -2.85 6.83
C MET A 195 7.37 -4.31 6.37
N VAL A 196 6.99 -5.21 7.27
CA VAL A 196 7.03 -6.67 7.04
C VAL A 196 5.63 -7.24 7.14
N LEU A 197 5.21 -7.99 6.12
CA LEU A 197 4.13 -8.95 6.28
C LEU A 197 4.71 -10.16 7.03
N HIS A 198 4.34 -10.30 8.28
CA HIS A 198 4.90 -11.30 9.18
C HIS A 198 3.90 -12.43 9.40
N PHE A 199 4.40 -13.67 9.37
CA PHE A 199 3.63 -14.92 9.42
C PHE A 199 4.19 -15.82 10.50
N ILE A 200 3.33 -16.40 11.33
CA ILE A 200 3.72 -17.33 12.37
C ILE A 200 2.85 -18.58 12.30
N TYR A 201 3.49 -19.73 12.22
CA TYR A 201 2.88 -21.05 12.24
C TYR A 201 3.32 -21.81 13.49
N PRO A 202 2.40 -22.20 14.41
CA PRO A 202 2.75 -22.98 15.59
C PRO A 202 2.96 -24.44 15.20
N LEU A 203 4.15 -24.96 15.49
CA LEU A 203 4.49 -26.37 15.30
C LEU A 203 4.07 -27.15 16.55
N ARG A 204 3.29 -28.21 16.35
CA ARG A 204 2.80 -29.06 17.42
C ARG A 204 3.24 -30.51 17.19
N ASP A 205 3.53 -31.21 18.27
CA ASP A 205 3.81 -32.67 18.25
C ASP A 205 2.52 -33.47 18.03
N GLU A 206 2.64 -34.79 17.94
CA GLU A 206 1.52 -35.71 17.74
C GLU A 206 0.50 -35.66 18.88
N SER A 207 0.90 -35.22 20.07
CA SER A 207 0.00 -35.04 21.22
C SER A 207 -0.74 -33.70 21.19
N GLY A 208 -0.44 -32.82 20.20
CA GLY A 208 -0.98 -31.44 20.07
C GLY A 208 -0.26 -30.42 20.93
N ARG A 209 0.83 -30.77 21.63
CA ARG A 209 1.62 -29.87 22.44
C ARG A 209 2.47 -28.98 21.52
N LEU A 210 2.49 -27.67 21.80
CA LEU A 210 3.35 -26.72 21.10
C LEU A 210 4.84 -27.04 21.38
N VAL A 211 5.62 -27.19 20.32
CA VAL A 211 7.07 -27.47 20.38
C VAL A 211 7.94 -26.33 19.85
N ALA A 212 7.44 -25.60 18.87
CA ALA A 212 8.18 -24.47 18.26
C ALA A 212 7.23 -23.59 17.46
N PHE A 213 7.76 -22.47 16.93
CA PHE A 213 7.09 -21.68 15.91
C PHE A 213 7.95 -21.62 14.64
N LEU A 214 7.33 -21.77 13.50
CA LEU A 214 7.91 -21.40 12.23
C LEU A 214 7.46 -19.98 11.91
N THR A 215 8.42 -19.07 11.73
CA THR A 215 8.16 -17.69 11.37
C THR A 215 8.69 -17.39 9.97
N ALA A 216 7.96 -16.59 9.21
CA ALA A 216 8.33 -16.18 7.87
C ALA A 216 7.91 -14.73 7.62
N GLY A 217 8.54 -14.06 6.68
CA GLY A 217 8.15 -12.69 6.36
C GLY A 217 8.48 -12.26 4.95
N LEU A 218 7.76 -11.22 4.52
CA LEU A 218 7.96 -10.50 3.29
C LEU A 218 8.24 -9.04 3.62
N LEU A 219 9.35 -8.51 3.18
CA LEU A 219 9.70 -7.10 3.34
C LEU A 219 9.07 -6.29 2.20
N MET A 220 8.17 -5.37 2.54
CA MET A 220 7.45 -4.54 1.58
C MET A 220 8.30 -3.40 1.01
N ASN A 221 9.36 -2.98 1.72
CA ASN A 221 10.27 -1.95 1.22
C ASN A 221 10.97 -2.43 -0.07
N GLY A 222 10.83 -1.65 -1.13
CA GLY A 222 11.45 -1.97 -2.42
C GLY A 222 10.83 -3.18 -3.15
N ASP A 223 9.74 -3.73 -2.66
CA ASP A 223 9.00 -4.78 -3.37
C ASP A 223 8.12 -4.14 -4.45
N LEU A 224 8.72 -3.93 -5.62
CA LEU A 224 8.05 -3.30 -6.76
C LEU A 224 7.08 -4.26 -7.44
N GLU A 225 7.37 -5.56 -7.43
CA GLU A 225 6.51 -6.58 -8.03
C GLU A 225 5.16 -6.62 -7.32
N PHE A 226 5.16 -6.49 -6.00
CA PHE A 226 3.95 -6.44 -5.20
C PHE A 226 3.00 -5.30 -5.62
N VAL A 227 3.50 -4.06 -5.73
CA VAL A 227 2.67 -2.92 -6.14
C VAL A 227 2.27 -3.00 -7.60
N ASP A 228 3.11 -3.56 -8.47
CA ASP A 228 2.79 -3.76 -9.88
C ASP A 228 1.67 -4.80 -10.06
N GLN A 229 1.65 -5.87 -9.29
CA GLN A 229 0.56 -6.85 -9.27
C GLN A 229 -0.77 -6.22 -8.81
N ILE A 230 -0.74 -5.44 -7.72
CA ILE A 230 -1.93 -4.71 -7.28
C ILE A 230 -2.37 -3.73 -8.36
N SER A 231 -1.45 -2.95 -8.90
CA SER A 231 -1.75 -1.96 -9.95
C SER A 231 -2.38 -2.61 -11.18
N SER A 232 -1.87 -3.76 -11.63
CA SER A 232 -2.45 -4.50 -12.75
C SER A 232 -3.87 -5.03 -12.48
N THR A 233 -4.17 -5.32 -11.22
CA THR A 233 -5.51 -5.76 -10.78
C THR A 233 -6.49 -4.58 -10.75
N VAL A 234 -6.05 -3.43 -10.24
CA VAL A 234 -6.87 -2.22 -10.10
C VAL A 234 -7.06 -1.54 -11.46
N TYR A 235 -5.97 -1.41 -12.21
CA TYR A 235 -5.90 -0.63 -13.45
C TYR A 235 -5.68 -1.51 -14.68
N GLY A 236 -6.52 -2.54 -14.84
CA GLY A 236 -6.52 -3.38 -16.03
C GLY A 236 -6.88 -2.62 -17.32
N PRO A 237 -6.69 -3.23 -18.48
CA PRO A 237 -6.99 -2.59 -19.78
C PRO A 237 -8.40 -2.01 -19.83
N GLY A 238 -8.53 -0.74 -20.22
CA GLY A 238 -9.82 -0.03 -20.32
C GLY A 238 -10.44 0.42 -19.00
N SER A 239 -9.74 0.30 -17.87
CA SER A 239 -10.24 0.77 -16.56
C SER A 239 -10.14 2.28 -16.38
N LEU A 240 -9.27 2.95 -17.12
CA LEU A 240 -9.02 4.40 -17.07
C LEU A 240 -9.32 5.08 -18.40
N PRO A 241 -9.62 6.39 -18.39
CA PRO A 241 -9.68 7.18 -19.63
C PRO A 241 -8.35 7.15 -20.38
N ASP A 242 -8.41 7.35 -21.70
CA ASP A 242 -7.23 7.40 -22.55
C ASP A 242 -6.23 8.46 -22.06
N GLY A 243 -4.96 8.06 -21.93
CA GLY A 243 -3.88 8.93 -21.46
C GLY A 243 -3.75 9.05 -19.94
N SER A 244 -4.67 8.48 -19.16
CA SER A 244 -4.55 8.44 -17.69
C SER A 244 -3.70 7.25 -17.24
N ILE A 245 -2.87 7.47 -16.21
CA ILE A 245 -1.98 6.45 -15.63
C ILE A 245 -2.43 6.16 -14.20
N GLY A 246 -2.73 4.88 -13.94
CA GLY A 246 -3.08 4.41 -12.60
C GLY A 246 -1.85 4.06 -11.78
N THR A 247 -1.86 4.45 -10.52
CA THR A 247 -0.73 4.26 -9.61
C THR A 247 -1.16 3.70 -8.27
N VAL A 248 -0.32 2.84 -7.72
CA VAL A 248 -0.47 2.24 -6.38
C VAL A 248 0.81 2.49 -5.61
N THR A 249 0.68 2.76 -4.33
CA THR A 249 1.84 2.99 -3.45
C THR A 249 1.57 2.45 -2.05
N LEU A 250 2.60 1.86 -1.46
CA LEU A 250 2.66 1.54 -0.05
C LEU A 250 3.63 2.51 0.65
N PHE A 251 3.18 3.11 1.74
CA PHE A 251 3.95 4.04 2.55
C PHE A 251 4.27 3.42 3.91
N LEU A 252 5.49 3.63 4.40
CA LEU A 252 5.85 3.46 5.79
C LEU A 252 5.87 4.84 6.45
N ASP A 253 4.99 5.03 7.43
CA ASP A 253 4.67 6.37 7.89
C ASP A 253 4.18 7.22 6.67
N ASP A 254 4.85 8.31 6.36
CA ASP A 254 4.56 9.14 5.20
C ASP A 254 5.58 8.97 4.04
N VAL A 255 6.50 8.02 4.15
CA VAL A 255 7.57 7.73 3.19
C VAL A 255 7.13 6.65 2.22
N ARG A 256 7.26 6.91 0.91
CA ARG A 256 6.96 5.97 -0.16
C ARG A 256 8.02 4.87 -0.20
N ILE A 257 7.67 3.65 0.22
CA ILE A 257 8.56 2.49 0.32
C ILE A 257 8.42 1.50 -0.82
N SER A 258 7.26 1.45 -1.48
CA SER A 258 7.00 0.65 -2.68
C SER A 258 5.97 1.36 -3.54
N THR A 259 6.22 1.48 -4.87
CA THR A 259 5.38 2.30 -5.76
C THR A 259 5.60 1.97 -7.23
N ASN A 260 4.59 2.19 -8.05
CA ASN A 260 4.74 2.27 -9.51
C ASN A 260 4.73 3.72 -10.05
N VAL A 261 4.69 4.74 -9.17
CA VAL A 261 4.89 6.14 -9.58
C VAL A 261 6.32 6.33 -10.06
N GLU A 262 6.50 6.92 -11.24
CA GLU A 262 7.82 7.23 -11.78
C GLU A 262 8.44 8.46 -11.10
N HIS A 263 9.77 8.49 -11.06
CA HIS A 263 10.51 9.64 -10.55
C HIS A 263 10.54 10.75 -11.63
N PRO A 264 10.20 12.00 -11.30
CA PRO A 264 10.03 13.06 -12.31
C PRO A 264 11.33 13.39 -13.04
N ASP A 265 12.46 13.39 -12.31
CA ASP A 265 13.78 13.80 -12.85
C ASP A 265 14.59 12.62 -13.39
N THR A 266 14.16 11.40 -13.16
CA THR A 266 14.92 10.20 -13.54
C THR A 266 13.96 9.18 -14.16
N PRO A 267 13.74 9.25 -15.49
CA PRO A 267 12.86 8.30 -16.19
C PRO A 267 13.24 6.85 -15.91
N LEU A 268 12.26 5.98 -15.80
CA LEU A 268 12.38 4.56 -15.48
C LEU A 268 12.76 4.22 -14.03
N GLN A 269 13.05 5.23 -13.18
CA GLN A 269 13.17 5.02 -11.75
C GLN A 269 11.84 5.26 -11.05
N ARG A 270 11.58 4.51 -9.99
CA ARG A 270 10.41 4.69 -9.13
C ARG A 270 10.65 5.79 -8.11
N ALA A 271 9.61 6.55 -7.78
CA ALA A 271 9.68 7.68 -6.85
C ALA A 271 9.80 7.26 -5.37
N LEU A 272 10.63 6.24 -5.07
CA LEU A 272 10.90 5.79 -3.71
C LEU A 272 11.52 6.92 -2.88
N GLY A 273 11.16 6.99 -1.60
CA GLY A 273 11.69 8.00 -0.67
C GLY A 273 11.03 9.38 -0.76
N THR A 274 10.17 9.63 -1.74
CA THR A 274 9.32 10.81 -1.73
C THR A 274 8.25 10.66 -0.64
N ARG A 275 7.69 11.78 -0.20
CA ARG A 275 6.78 11.80 0.95
C ARG A 275 5.43 12.39 0.56
N VAL A 276 4.39 11.93 1.23
CA VAL A 276 3.05 12.47 1.06
C VAL A 276 2.94 13.88 1.62
N SER A 277 1.97 14.66 1.15
CA SER A 277 1.72 16.01 1.67
C SER A 277 1.34 16.00 3.14
N ALA A 278 1.63 17.08 3.85
CA ALA A 278 1.29 17.25 5.27
C ALA A 278 -0.22 17.09 5.54
N GLN A 279 -1.06 17.54 4.60
CA GLN A 279 -2.50 17.46 4.71
C GLN A 279 -3.01 16.01 4.64
N VAL A 280 -2.55 15.24 3.65
CA VAL A 280 -2.91 13.82 3.52
C VAL A 280 -2.39 13.03 4.72
N ARG A 281 -1.13 13.28 5.13
CA ARG A 281 -0.56 12.64 6.32
C ARG A 281 -1.41 12.89 7.56
N HIS A 282 -1.79 14.13 7.81
CA HIS A 282 -2.59 14.49 8.98
C HIS A 282 -3.93 13.74 8.99
N GLN A 283 -4.69 13.81 7.92
CA GLN A 283 -5.99 13.13 7.85
C GLN A 283 -5.85 11.61 7.99
N VAL A 284 -4.89 10.99 7.29
CA VAL A 284 -4.82 9.53 7.23
C VAL A 284 -4.09 8.93 8.44
N LEU A 285 -2.94 9.49 8.85
CA LEU A 285 -2.15 8.92 9.94
C LEU A 285 -2.54 9.47 11.32
N ASP A 286 -2.81 10.77 11.43
CA ASP A 286 -3.06 11.38 12.73
C ASP A 286 -4.55 11.24 13.12
N GLU A 287 -5.49 11.47 12.20
CA GLU A 287 -6.93 11.32 12.44
C GLU A 287 -7.43 9.89 12.18
N GLY A 288 -6.82 9.16 11.25
CA GLY A 288 -7.21 7.79 10.88
C GLY A 288 -8.34 7.73 9.87
N GLU A 289 -8.62 8.84 9.19
CA GLU A 289 -9.65 8.94 8.19
C GLU A 289 -9.09 8.70 6.79
N ARG A 290 -9.93 8.15 5.89
CA ARG A 290 -9.55 8.03 4.48
C ARG A 290 -9.43 9.41 3.83
N TRP A 291 -8.39 9.59 3.02
CA TRP A 291 -8.33 10.70 2.07
C TRP A 291 -9.01 10.29 0.77
N LEU A 292 -9.89 11.12 0.26
CA LEU A 292 -10.56 10.92 -1.01
C LEU A 292 -10.76 12.27 -1.69
N ASP A 293 -9.76 12.72 -2.40
CA ASP A 293 -9.75 14.01 -3.11
C ASP A 293 -8.55 14.07 -4.06
N ARG A 294 -8.36 15.20 -4.72
CA ARG A 294 -7.13 15.49 -5.45
C ARG A 294 -5.95 15.54 -4.49
N ALA A 295 -4.84 14.97 -4.90
CA ALA A 295 -3.57 15.11 -4.19
C ALA A 295 -2.43 15.38 -5.17
N PHE A 296 -1.46 16.18 -4.74
CA PHE A 296 -0.24 16.39 -5.49
C PHE A 296 0.69 15.20 -5.24
N VAL A 297 0.95 14.43 -6.29
CA VAL A 297 1.76 13.21 -6.22
C VAL A 297 3.02 13.44 -7.03
N VAL A 298 4.12 13.65 -6.35
CA VAL A 298 5.46 13.90 -6.88
C VAL A 298 5.53 15.17 -7.76
N SER A 299 4.98 15.15 -8.97
CA SER A 299 5.05 16.26 -9.94
C SER A 299 3.69 16.70 -10.48
N ASP A 300 2.63 15.91 -10.25
CA ASP A 300 1.34 16.12 -10.91
C ASP A 300 0.15 15.95 -9.95
N TRP A 301 -1.01 16.39 -10.41
CA TRP A 301 -2.26 16.21 -9.69
C TRP A 301 -2.92 14.89 -10.05
N TYR A 302 -3.31 14.14 -9.04
CA TYR A 302 -4.00 12.86 -9.15
C TYR A 302 -5.34 12.91 -8.43
N ILE A 303 -6.33 12.23 -8.97
CA ILE A 303 -7.50 11.81 -8.21
C ILE A 303 -7.07 10.64 -7.35
N SER A 304 -7.12 10.81 -6.03
CA SER A 304 -6.37 10.01 -5.08
C SER A 304 -7.23 9.53 -3.93
N ALA A 305 -7.01 8.28 -3.55
CA ALA A 305 -7.56 7.72 -2.35
C ALA A 305 -6.44 7.10 -1.50
N TYR A 306 -6.46 7.38 -0.20
CA TYR A 306 -5.50 6.83 0.78
C TYR A 306 -6.25 6.25 1.97
N GLU A 307 -5.75 5.18 2.54
CA GLU A 307 -6.21 4.64 3.82
C GLU A 307 -5.03 4.24 4.71
N PRO A 308 -5.22 4.24 6.04
CA PRO A 308 -4.17 3.83 6.96
C PRO A 308 -3.93 2.32 6.89
N VAL A 309 -2.65 1.93 6.94
CA VAL A 309 -2.21 0.56 7.18
C VAL A 309 -1.97 0.40 8.68
N MET A 310 -2.63 -0.61 9.26
CA MET A 310 -2.54 -0.91 10.68
C MET A 310 -1.54 -2.04 10.94
N ASP A 311 -0.74 -1.91 11.98
CA ASP A 311 0.06 -3.01 12.49
C ASP A 311 -0.79 -3.99 13.34
N VAL A 312 -0.15 -5.05 13.78
CA VAL A 312 -0.76 -6.09 14.64
C VAL A 312 -1.28 -5.57 15.98
N ASN A 313 -0.89 -4.40 16.43
CA ASN A 313 -1.33 -3.73 17.65
C ASN A 313 -2.46 -2.71 17.37
N GLY A 314 -2.88 -2.54 16.12
CA GLY A 314 -3.85 -1.53 15.71
C GLY A 314 -3.28 -0.12 15.63
N LYS A 315 -1.96 0.04 15.57
CA LYS A 315 -1.30 1.32 15.34
C LYS A 315 -1.22 1.60 13.85
N ARG A 316 -1.53 2.82 13.43
CA ARG A 316 -1.32 3.29 12.07
C ARG A 316 0.17 3.42 11.80
N VAL A 317 0.70 2.61 10.89
CA VAL A 317 2.14 2.52 10.62
C VAL A 317 2.51 2.94 9.20
N GLY A 318 1.52 3.20 8.38
CA GLY A 318 1.70 3.62 7.00
C GLY A 318 0.37 3.84 6.30
N MET A 319 0.41 3.89 4.98
CA MET A 319 -0.76 4.11 4.14
C MET A 319 -0.70 3.24 2.89
N LEU A 320 -1.88 2.78 2.44
CA LEU A 320 -2.09 2.26 1.10
C LEU A 320 -2.73 3.36 0.25
N TYR A 321 -2.23 3.55 -0.94
CA TYR A 321 -2.69 4.54 -1.90
C TYR A 321 -3.04 3.89 -3.23
N ALA A 322 -4.15 4.33 -3.79
CA ALA A 322 -4.51 4.13 -5.18
C ALA A 322 -4.98 5.45 -5.78
N GLY A 323 -4.58 5.74 -7.01
CA GLY A 323 -4.97 6.97 -7.69
C GLY A 323 -4.59 6.93 -9.15
N PHE A 324 -5.12 7.87 -9.92
CA PHE A 324 -4.83 8.00 -11.34
C PHE A 324 -4.64 9.46 -11.71
N LEU A 325 -3.79 9.69 -12.72
CA LEU A 325 -3.49 11.02 -13.22
C LEU A 325 -4.79 11.70 -13.64
N GLU A 326 -5.01 12.90 -13.13
CA GLU A 326 -6.12 13.73 -13.59
C GLU A 326 -5.83 14.12 -15.06
N ALA A 327 -6.71 13.72 -15.96
CA ALA A 327 -6.57 14.09 -17.36
C ALA A 327 -6.53 15.62 -17.51
N PRO A 328 -5.67 16.18 -18.37
CA PRO A 328 -5.54 17.61 -18.56
C PRO A 328 -6.80 18.29 -19.10
#